data_e19db4d415f1e823c948da5049b2f4fa
#
_entry.id   e19db4d415f1e823c948da5049b2f4fa
#
_cell.length_a   1.000
_cell.length_b   1.000
_cell.length_c   1.000
_cell.angle_alpha   90.00
_cell.angle_beta   90.00
_cell.angle_gamma   90.00
#
_symmetry.space_group_name_H-M   'P 1'
#
loop_
_entity.id
_entity.type
_entity.pdbx_description
1 polymer ?
#
loop_
_entity_poly.entity_id
_entity_poly.type
_entity_poly.pdbx_seq_one_letter_code
_entity_poly.pdbx_strand_id
1 'polypeptide(L)'
;MTIPTRDEALALLKEYNQAEGLIKHALAVEGVMRYMARQRGEDEHLWGIVGLVHDLDYEQFADQHCTKTAEILRERGWPEDLIRAAVSHGWGICSDVEPQTDLEKVLFAIDELTGLVAATALVRPSRSVLDMIAKSVKKKWKDKRFAAGANREIIEQGARMLGVELADLITDTIMGMRDVADAIGLKGTP
;
A
#
# COMPACT_ATOMS: atom_id res chain seq x y z
N MET A 1 -9.83 19.99 -12.45
CA MET A 1 -8.85 18.97 -12.82
C MET A 1 -9.57 17.64 -12.85
N THR A 2 -9.26 16.77 -13.81
CA THR A 2 -9.93 15.47 -13.94
C THR A 2 -9.14 14.45 -13.13
N ILE A 3 -9.82 13.61 -12.36
CA ILE A 3 -9.18 12.48 -11.65
C ILE A 3 -8.71 11.50 -12.72
N PRO A 4 -7.43 11.06 -12.71
CA PRO A 4 -6.92 10.10 -13.69
C PRO A 4 -7.68 8.77 -13.64
N THR A 5 -7.77 8.10 -14.77
CA THR A 5 -8.28 6.73 -14.81
C THR A 5 -7.28 5.76 -14.21
N ARG A 6 -7.75 4.57 -13.80
CA ARG A 6 -6.84 3.51 -13.32
C ARG A 6 -5.78 3.13 -14.36
N ASP A 7 -6.17 3.08 -15.63
CA ASP A 7 -5.25 2.68 -16.70
C ASP A 7 -4.15 3.74 -16.92
N GLU A 8 -4.48 5.03 -16.80
CA GLU A 8 -3.50 6.13 -16.83
C GLU A 8 -2.55 6.05 -15.62
N ALA A 9 -3.07 5.80 -14.42
CA ALA A 9 -2.25 5.64 -13.22
C ALA A 9 -1.32 4.41 -13.31
N LEU A 10 -1.82 3.28 -13.82
CA LEU A 10 -1.03 2.07 -14.03
C LEU A 10 0.04 2.26 -15.12
N ALA A 11 -0.28 2.99 -16.19
CA ALA A 11 0.70 3.32 -17.23
C ALA A 11 1.81 4.19 -16.66
N LEU A 12 1.46 5.20 -15.86
CA LEU A 12 2.41 6.07 -15.17
C LEU A 12 3.30 5.27 -14.19
N LEU A 13 2.72 4.38 -13.39
CA LEU A 13 3.50 3.50 -12.51
C LEU A 13 4.56 2.71 -13.31
N LYS A 14 4.16 2.11 -14.43
CA LYS A 14 5.05 1.30 -15.29
C LYS A 14 6.08 2.13 -16.06
N GLU A 15 5.89 3.42 -16.21
CA GLU A 15 6.90 4.32 -16.79
C GLU A 15 8.10 4.48 -15.85
N TYR A 16 7.84 4.52 -14.53
CA TYR A 16 8.86 4.76 -13.51
C TYR A 16 9.33 3.48 -12.80
N ASN A 17 8.57 2.40 -12.86
CA ASN A 17 8.89 1.13 -12.19
C ASN A 17 8.83 -0.03 -13.18
N GLN A 18 9.95 -0.79 -13.28
CA GLN A 18 10.10 -1.99 -14.12
C GLN A 18 10.22 -3.26 -13.28
N ALA A 19 10.67 -3.13 -12.02
CA ALA A 19 10.81 -4.25 -11.11
C ALA A 19 9.44 -4.86 -10.77
N GLU A 20 9.27 -6.14 -11.10
CA GLU A 20 8.01 -6.86 -10.87
C GLU A 20 7.55 -6.81 -9.40
N GLY A 21 8.50 -6.81 -8.45
CA GLY A 21 8.22 -6.71 -7.03
C GLY A 21 7.54 -5.40 -6.63
N LEU A 22 8.02 -4.27 -7.18
CA LEU A 22 7.45 -2.94 -6.92
C LEU A 22 6.07 -2.79 -7.57
N ILE A 23 5.90 -3.28 -8.80
CA ILE A 23 4.59 -3.28 -9.46
C ILE A 23 3.58 -4.12 -8.68
N LYS A 24 3.98 -5.31 -8.21
CA LYS A 24 3.12 -6.17 -7.37
C LYS A 24 2.78 -5.52 -6.03
N HIS A 25 3.73 -4.80 -5.42
CA HIS A 25 3.47 -4.04 -4.20
C HIS A 25 2.43 -2.95 -4.44
N ALA A 26 2.59 -2.13 -5.46
CA ALA A 26 1.64 -1.08 -5.82
C ALA A 26 0.24 -1.64 -6.11
N LEU A 27 0.14 -2.78 -6.83
CA LEU A 27 -1.14 -3.46 -7.07
C LEU A 27 -1.76 -4.03 -5.79
N ALA A 28 -0.94 -4.51 -4.85
CA ALA A 28 -1.42 -4.99 -3.56
C ALA A 28 -1.95 -3.84 -2.70
N VAL A 29 -1.22 -2.71 -2.65
CA VAL A 29 -1.68 -1.49 -1.96
C VAL A 29 -2.95 -0.95 -2.61
N GLU A 30 -3.05 -0.89 -3.94
CA GLU A 30 -4.29 -0.55 -4.65
C GLU A 30 -5.46 -1.42 -4.18
N GLY A 31 -5.28 -2.74 -4.14
CA GLY A 31 -6.33 -3.68 -3.73
C GLY A 31 -6.80 -3.44 -2.30
N VAL A 32 -5.86 -3.21 -1.38
CA VAL A 32 -6.20 -2.90 0.02
C VAL A 32 -6.90 -1.55 0.14
N MET A 33 -6.41 -0.50 -0.53
CA MET A 33 -7.03 0.82 -0.52
C MET A 33 -8.47 0.79 -1.03
N ARG A 34 -8.73 0.09 -2.14
CA ARG A 34 -10.09 -0.12 -2.67
C ARG A 34 -10.99 -0.86 -1.69
N TYR A 35 -10.50 -1.94 -1.09
CA TYR A 35 -11.25 -2.67 -0.07
C TYR A 35 -11.62 -1.77 1.12
N MET A 36 -10.65 -1.02 1.64
CA MET A 36 -10.84 -0.12 2.78
C MET A 36 -11.79 1.05 2.47
N ALA A 37 -11.75 1.59 1.26
CA ALA A 37 -12.70 2.59 0.77
C ALA A 37 -14.12 2.03 0.77
N ARG A 38 -14.32 0.83 0.20
CA ARG A 38 -15.62 0.16 0.15
C ARG A 38 -16.21 -0.08 1.54
N GLN A 39 -15.38 -0.47 2.52
CA GLN A 39 -15.83 -0.67 3.91
C GLN A 39 -16.25 0.64 4.59
N ARG A 40 -15.77 1.79 4.11
CA ARG A 40 -16.07 3.12 4.65
C ARG A 40 -17.11 3.91 3.85
N GLY A 41 -17.58 3.37 2.71
CA GLY A 41 -18.49 4.06 1.81
C GLY A 41 -17.83 5.21 1.04
N GLU A 42 -16.50 5.14 0.88
CA GLU A 42 -15.67 6.11 0.18
C GLU A 42 -15.45 5.73 -1.28
N ASP A 43 -14.84 6.62 -2.08
CA ASP A 43 -14.59 6.40 -3.49
C ASP A 43 -13.44 5.37 -3.71
N GLU A 44 -13.81 4.14 -4.10
CA GLU A 44 -12.87 3.07 -4.38
C GLU A 44 -11.88 3.41 -5.51
N HIS A 45 -12.32 4.18 -6.51
CA HIS A 45 -11.47 4.56 -7.62
C HIS A 45 -10.37 5.52 -7.16
N LEU A 46 -10.76 6.57 -6.46
CA LEU A 46 -9.85 7.59 -5.93
C LEU A 46 -8.83 6.98 -4.96
N TRP A 47 -9.27 6.16 -4.02
CA TRP A 47 -8.38 5.51 -3.07
C TRP A 47 -7.42 4.53 -3.77
N GLY A 48 -7.94 3.79 -4.75
CA GLY A 48 -7.14 2.83 -5.52
C GLY A 48 -6.02 3.47 -6.32
N ILE A 49 -6.28 4.58 -7.04
CA ILE A 49 -5.25 5.25 -7.83
C ILE A 49 -4.17 5.88 -6.95
N VAL A 50 -4.52 6.40 -5.78
CA VAL A 50 -3.52 6.92 -4.82
C VAL A 50 -2.63 5.77 -4.32
N GLY A 51 -3.23 4.64 -3.94
CA GLY A 51 -2.46 3.44 -3.57
C GLY A 51 -1.56 2.92 -4.69
N LEU A 52 -1.98 3.06 -5.94
CA LEU A 52 -1.21 2.60 -7.10
C LEU A 52 0.04 3.45 -7.37
N VAL A 53 0.02 4.75 -7.06
CA VAL A 53 1.11 5.69 -7.38
C VAL A 53 1.90 6.19 -6.16
N HIS A 54 1.65 5.68 -4.96
CA HIS A 54 2.29 6.17 -3.75
C HIS A 54 3.83 6.06 -3.81
N ASP A 55 4.35 4.96 -4.34
CA ASP A 55 5.77 4.63 -4.49
C ASP A 55 6.30 4.88 -5.92
N LEU A 56 5.73 5.84 -6.63
CA LEU A 56 6.02 6.08 -8.06
C LEU A 56 7.51 6.27 -8.35
N ASP A 57 8.24 6.91 -7.44
CA ASP A 57 9.65 7.29 -7.59
C ASP A 57 10.65 6.26 -7.06
N TYR A 58 10.17 5.22 -6.34
CA TYR A 58 11.02 4.39 -5.50
C TYR A 58 12.15 3.66 -6.26
N GLU A 59 11.91 3.17 -7.48
CA GLU A 59 12.93 2.47 -8.26
C GLU A 59 14.00 3.39 -8.82
N GLN A 60 13.61 4.58 -9.32
CA GLN A 60 14.52 5.46 -10.03
C GLN A 60 15.12 6.55 -9.14
N PHE A 61 14.44 6.92 -8.07
CA PHE A 61 14.78 8.08 -7.24
C PHE A 61 14.68 7.79 -5.74
N ALA A 62 15.17 6.63 -5.30
CA ALA A 62 15.05 6.19 -3.89
C ALA A 62 15.55 7.23 -2.87
N ASP A 63 16.61 7.98 -3.19
CA ASP A 63 17.15 9.03 -2.32
C ASP A 63 16.27 10.30 -2.29
N GLN A 64 15.28 10.41 -3.17
CA GLN A 64 14.32 11.52 -3.25
C GLN A 64 12.87 11.02 -3.10
N HIS A 65 12.73 9.86 -2.46
CA HIS A 65 11.43 9.22 -2.28
C HIS A 65 10.40 10.18 -1.65
N CYS A 66 9.15 10.08 -2.06
CA CYS A 66 8.04 11.00 -1.82
C CYS A 66 8.18 12.36 -2.51
N THR A 67 9.34 13.02 -2.43
CA THR A 67 9.56 14.33 -3.06
C THR A 67 9.43 14.23 -4.57
N LYS A 68 10.05 13.20 -5.16
CA LYS A 68 10.01 13.00 -6.62
C LYS A 68 8.65 12.52 -7.10
N THR A 69 7.96 11.70 -6.32
CA THR A 69 6.55 11.35 -6.58
C THR A 69 5.69 12.62 -6.68
N ALA A 70 5.81 13.57 -5.73
CA ALA A 70 5.06 14.82 -5.77
C ALA A 70 5.36 15.65 -7.02
N GLU A 71 6.63 15.75 -7.41
CA GLU A 71 7.05 16.48 -8.62
C GLU A 71 6.43 15.86 -9.88
N ILE A 72 6.60 14.55 -10.05
CA ILE A 72 6.09 13.81 -11.21
C ILE A 72 4.57 13.95 -11.34
N LEU A 73 3.83 13.72 -10.25
CA LEU A 73 2.37 13.82 -10.25
C LEU A 73 1.91 15.25 -10.59
N ARG A 74 2.62 16.27 -10.07
CA ARG A 74 2.31 17.68 -10.36
C ARG A 74 2.58 18.04 -11.82
N GLU A 75 3.69 17.56 -12.40
CA GLU A 75 4.01 17.72 -13.83
C GLU A 75 2.97 17.05 -14.74
N ARG A 76 2.34 15.96 -14.26
CA ARG A 76 1.24 15.27 -14.96
C ARG A 76 -0.14 15.88 -14.70
N GLY A 77 -0.20 17.00 -13.96
CA GLY A 77 -1.43 17.75 -13.70
C GLY A 77 -2.40 17.08 -12.74
N TRP A 78 -1.89 16.24 -11.84
CA TRP A 78 -2.71 15.60 -10.80
C TRP A 78 -3.19 16.63 -9.77
N PRO A 79 -4.38 16.44 -9.17
CA PRO A 79 -4.87 17.28 -8.09
C PRO A 79 -3.94 17.26 -6.86
N GLU A 80 -3.73 18.41 -6.23
CA GLU A 80 -2.80 18.53 -5.08
C GLU A 80 -3.25 17.71 -3.85
N ASP A 81 -4.53 17.47 -3.68
CA ASP A 81 -5.07 16.60 -2.63
C ASP A 81 -4.68 15.13 -2.83
N LEU A 82 -4.64 14.64 -4.09
CA LEU A 82 -4.16 13.30 -4.41
C LEU A 82 -2.64 13.19 -4.27
N ILE A 83 -1.91 14.24 -4.68
CA ILE A 83 -0.45 14.31 -4.49
C ILE A 83 -0.12 14.27 -3.01
N ARG A 84 -0.79 15.11 -2.21
CA ARG A 84 -0.65 15.13 -0.75
C ARG A 84 -0.91 13.74 -0.15
N ALA A 85 -2.01 13.10 -0.57
CA ALA A 85 -2.38 11.79 -0.09
C ALA A 85 -1.31 10.74 -0.41
N ALA A 86 -0.78 10.74 -1.65
CA ALA A 86 0.27 9.80 -2.04
C ALA A 86 1.52 9.96 -1.16
N VAL A 87 2.02 11.19 -0.95
CA VAL A 87 3.27 11.40 -0.19
C VAL A 87 3.12 11.32 1.33
N SER A 88 1.90 11.30 1.84
CA SER A 88 1.64 11.19 3.28
C SER A 88 2.01 9.82 3.86
N HIS A 89 2.13 8.77 3.02
CA HIS A 89 2.56 7.44 3.49
C HIS A 89 3.98 7.47 4.08
N GLY A 90 4.85 8.35 3.57
CA GLY A 90 6.23 8.50 4.03
C GLY A 90 6.41 9.37 5.27
N TRP A 91 5.34 9.78 5.94
CA TRP A 91 5.42 10.69 7.09
C TRP A 91 6.36 10.19 8.19
N GLY A 92 7.31 11.07 8.58
CA GLY A 92 8.33 10.78 9.58
C GLY A 92 9.49 9.91 9.09
N ILE A 93 9.49 9.51 7.80
CA ILE A 93 10.57 8.76 7.15
C ILE A 93 11.20 9.59 6.03
N CYS A 94 10.43 9.92 5.00
CA CYS A 94 10.85 10.63 3.79
C CYS A 94 9.94 11.82 3.44
N SER A 95 8.89 12.06 4.24
CA SER A 95 7.93 13.16 4.06
C SER A 95 7.60 13.80 5.40
N ASP A 96 7.37 15.13 5.39
CA ASP A 96 6.85 15.89 6.53
C ASP A 96 5.30 16.02 6.48
N VAL A 97 4.65 15.37 5.51
CA VAL A 97 3.21 15.45 5.29
C VAL A 97 2.48 14.48 6.22
N GLU A 98 2.02 14.99 7.36
CA GLU A 98 1.26 14.18 8.33
C GLU A 98 -0.10 13.75 7.77
N PRO A 99 -0.48 12.43 7.88
CA PRO A 99 -1.78 11.93 7.46
C PRO A 99 -2.94 12.56 8.23
N GLN A 100 -3.88 13.20 7.55
CA GLN A 100 -5.02 13.90 8.15
C GLN A 100 -6.36 13.26 7.79
N THR A 101 -6.56 12.90 6.52
CA THR A 101 -7.78 12.27 6.04
C THR A 101 -7.78 10.75 6.29
N ASP A 102 -8.93 10.13 6.21
CA ASP A 102 -9.04 8.66 6.34
C ASP A 102 -8.27 7.93 5.24
N LEU A 103 -8.28 8.46 4.01
CA LEU A 103 -7.48 7.94 2.89
C LEU A 103 -5.99 7.93 3.25
N GLU A 104 -5.46 9.04 3.72
CA GLU A 104 -4.05 9.21 4.08
C GLU A 104 -3.65 8.30 5.26
N LYS A 105 -4.48 8.24 6.30
CA LYS A 105 -4.24 7.38 7.47
C LYS A 105 -4.26 5.90 7.11
N VAL A 106 -5.17 5.50 6.21
CA VAL A 106 -5.23 4.11 5.74
C VAL A 106 -3.98 3.79 4.94
N LEU A 107 -3.60 4.62 3.97
CA LEU A 107 -2.41 4.40 3.17
C LEU A 107 -1.15 4.27 4.06
N PHE A 108 -0.94 5.21 4.99
CA PHE A 108 0.15 5.18 5.96
C PHE A 108 0.16 3.88 6.80
N ALA A 109 -1.01 3.40 7.21
CA ALA A 109 -1.13 2.23 8.07
C ALA A 109 -0.88 0.91 7.34
N ILE A 110 -1.25 0.82 6.05
CA ILE A 110 -1.28 -0.47 5.32
C ILE A 110 -0.10 -0.67 4.36
N ASP A 111 0.62 0.37 4.00
CA ASP A 111 1.74 0.29 3.07
C ASP A 111 2.77 -0.77 3.52
N GLU A 112 3.43 -0.54 4.63
CA GLU A 112 4.39 -1.45 5.25
C GLU A 112 3.76 -2.81 5.61
N LEU A 113 2.49 -2.80 6.04
CA LEU A 113 1.75 -4.01 6.40
C LEU A 113 1.50 -4.90 5.19
N THR A 114 1.22 -4.31 4.04
CA THR A 114 1.03 -5.03 2.77
C THR A 114 2.28 -5.83 2.41
N GLY A 115 3.48 -5.25 2.55
CA GLY A 115 4.76 -5.94 2.38
C GLY A 115 4.94 -7.11 3.37
N LEU A 116 4.59 -6.92 4.64
CA LEU A 116 4.66 -7.98 5.66
C LEU A 116 3.68 -9.12 5.39
N VAL A 117 2.47 -8.83 4.95
CA VAL A 117 1.46 -9.83 4.55
C VAL A 117 1.95 -10.63 3.34
N ALA A 118 2.48 -9.96 2.30
CA ALA A 118 3.04 -10.60 1.12
C ALA A 118 4.20 -11.55 1.49
N ALA A 119 5.16 -11.08 2.28
CA ALA A 119 6.27 -11.91 2.76
C ALA A 119 5.78 -13.11 3.57
N THR A 120 4.74 -12.93 4.40
CA THR A 120 4.13 -14.02 5.16
C THR A 120 3.48 -15.05 4.25
N ALA A 121 2.76 -14.64 3.20
CA ALA A 121 2.16 -15.54 2.22
C ALA A 121 3.23 -16.39 1.53
N LEU A 122 4.30 -15.77 1.06
CA LEU A 122 5.37 -16.43 0.29
C LEU A 122 6.10 -17.54 1.04
N VAL A 123 6.21 -17.47 2.37
CA VAL A 123 6.88 -18.52 3.18
C VAL A 123 5.93 -19.63 3.64
N ARG A 124 4.65 -19.54 3.31
CA ARG A 124 3.67 -20.59 3.59
C ARG A 124 3.74 -21.71 2.53
N PRO A 125 3.37 -22.94 2.86
CA PRO A 125 3.30 -24.03 1.87
C PRO A 125 2.38 -23.70 0.69
N SER A 126 1.24 -23.05 0.94
CA SER A 126 0.27 -22.63 -0.08
C SER A 126 0.76 -21.48 -0.96
N ARG A 127 1.71 -20.68 -0.46
CA ARG A 127 2.16 -19.42 -1.08
C ARG A 127 0.98 -18.50 -1.47
N SER A 128 -0.08 -18.54 -0.66
CA SER A 128 -1.35 -17.88 -0.94
C SER A 128 -1.78 -16.96 0.18
N VAL A 129 -2.39 -15.83 -0.22
CA VAL A 129 -3.09 -14.93 0.69
C VAL A 129 -4.53 -15.40 0.96
N LEU A 130 -5.07 -16.28 0.11
CA LEU A 130 -6.47 -16.70 0.16
C LEU A 130 -6.80 -17.56 1.40
N ASP A 131 -5.84 -18.32 1.93
CA ASP A 131 -5.99 -19.16 3.13
C ASP A 131 -5.33 -18.53 4.38
N MET A 132 -4.88 -17.26 4.28
CA MET A 132 -4.27 -16.54 5.40
C MET A 132 -5.34 -15.94 6.33
N ILE A 133 -4.97 -15.86 7.61
CA ILE A 133 -5.70 -15.11 8.64
C ILE A 133 -4.70 -14.27 9.44
N ALA A 134 -5.19 -13.28 10.19
CA ALA A 134 -4.34 -12.37 10.97
C ALA A 134 -3.32 -13.11 11.88
N LYS A 135 -3.69 -14.27 12.43
CA LYS A 135 -2.79 -15.11 13.25
C LYS A 135 -1.53 -15.53 12.49
N SER A 136 -1.60 -15.71 11.16
CA SER A 136 -0.43 -16.06 10.32
C SER A 136 0.61 -14.95 10.34
N VAL A 137 0.19 -13.70 10.20
CA VAL A 137 1.05 -12.51 10.25
C VAL A 137 1.56 -12.27 11.68
N LYS A 138 0.68 -12.35 12.68
CA LYS A 138 1.06 -12.16 14.09
C LYS A 138 2.13 -13.13 14.58
N LYS A 139 2.22 -14.34 14.03
CA LYS A 139 3.30 -15.29 14.33
C LYS A 139 4.67 -14.77 13.88
N LYS A 140 4.73 -13.96 12.82
CA LYS A 140 5.95 -13.35 12.28
C LYS A 140 6.26 -11.98 12.87
N TRP A 141 5.32 -11.39 13.61
CA TRP A 141 5.41 -10.02 14.12
C TRP A 141 6.63 -9.76 14.97
N LYS A 142 6.97 -10.71 15.85
CA LYS A 142 8.09 -10.59 16.79
C LYS A 142 9.46 -10.81 16.16
N ASP A 143 9.54 -11.48 15.03
CA ASP A 143 10.80 -11.68 14.32
C ASP A 143 11.11 -10.46 13.44
N LYS A 144 11.87 -9.53 14.01
CA LYS A 144 12.26 -8.29 13.32
C LYS A 144 13.15 -8.52 12.08
N ARG A 145 13.79 -9.70 11.94
CA ARG A 145 14.58 -10.05 10.76
C ARG A 145 13.70 -10.53 9.62
N PHE A 146 12.53 -11.07 9.94
CA PHE A 146 11.55 -11.46 8.92
C PHE A 146 10.91 -10.22 8.32
N ALA A 147 10.96 -10.07 6.99
CA ALA A 147 10.50 -8.87 6.28
C ALA A 147 11.02 -7.59 6.97
N ALA A 148 12.35 -7.48 7.08
CA ALA A 148 13.02 -6.42 7.85
C ALA A 148 12.76 -5.01 7.29
N GLY A 149 12.36 -4.90 6.00
CA GLY A 149 11.93 -3.65 5.39
C GLY A 149 10.58 -3.14 5.92
N ALA A 150 9.72 -4.01 6.46
CA ALA A 150 8.42 -3.58 6.98
C ALA A 150 8.55 -3.04 8.42
N ASN A 151 8.30 -1.76 8.61
CA ASN A 151 8.41 -1.08 9.89
C ASN A 151 7.15 -1.29 10.75
N ARG A 152 7.26 -2.17 11.78
CA ARG A 152 6.13 -2.51 12.68
C ARG A 152 5.66 -1.32 13.50
N GLU A 153 6.53 -0.37 13.84
CA GLU A 153 6.17 0.81 14.64
C GLU A 153 5.27 1.74 13.83
N ILE A 154 5.54 1.90 12.53
CA ILE A 154 4.68 2.65 11.59
C ILE A 154 3.30 1.98 11.48
N ILE A 155 3.26 0.66 11.32
CA ILE A 155 1.99 -0.08 11.24
C ILE A 155 1.16 0.09 12.52
N GLU A 156 1.80 -0.04 13.70
CA GLU A 156 1.13 0.16 15.00
C GLU A 156 0.68 1.62 15.18
N GLN A 157 1.47 2.58 14.73
CA GLN A 157 1.09 3.99 14.73
C GLN A 157 -0.13 4.23 13.85
N GLY A 158 -0.14 3.68 12.62
CA GLY A 158 -1.27 3.76 11.71
C GLY A 158 -2.55 3.15 12.30
N ALA A 159 -2.45 1.97 12.93
CA ALA A 159 -3.59 1.36 13.61
C ALA A 159 -4.16 2.27 14.72
N ARG A 160 -3.29 2.90 15.51
CA ARG A 160 -3.72 3.90 16.53
C ARG A 160 -4.38 5.13 15.92
N MET A 161 -3.84 5.65 14.80
CA MET A 161 -4.42 6.80 14.10
C MET A 161 -5.82 6.51 13.54
N LEU A 162 -6.06 5.27 13.13
CA LEU A 162 -7.36 4.80 12.64
C LEU A 162 -8.31 4.39 13.78
N GLY A 163 -7.82 4.25 15.02
CA GLY A 163 -8.62 3.79 16.17
C GLY A 163 -9.04 2.32 16.05
N VAL A 164 -8.24 1.48 15.36
CA VAL A 164 -8.55 0.07 15.15
C VAL A 164 -7.53 -0.85 15.84
N GLU A 165 -7.95 -2.05 16.17
CA GLU A 165 -7.04 -3.08 16.66
C GLU A 165 -6.11 -3.57 15.55
N LEU A 166 -4.85 -3.81 15.88
CA LEU A 166 -3.87 -4.33 14.91
C LEU A 166 -4.34 -5.63 14.22
N ALA A 167 -5.07 -6.49 14.91
CA ALA A 167 -5.59 -7.73 14.34
C ALA A 167 -6.64 -7.48 13.25
N ASP A 168 -7.45 -6.44 13.43
CA ASP A 168 -8.48 -6.05 12.47
C ASP A 168 -7.84 -5.40 11.25
N LEU A 169 -6.87 -4.50 11.45
CA LEU A 169 -6.09 -3.91 10.35
C LEU A 169 -5.39 -4.98 9.50
N ILE A 170 -4.77 -5.98 10.14
CA ILE A 170 -4.15 -7.13 9.43
C ILE A 170 -5.21 -7.92 8.66
N THR A 171 -6.39 -8.14 9.23
CA THR A 171 -7.49 -8.86 8.58
C THR A 171 -7.95 -8.12 7.34
N ASP A 172 -8.21 -6.82 7.46
CA ASP A 172 -8.67 -5.98 6.35
C ASP A 172 -7.62 -5.91 5.23
N THR A 173 -6.33 -5.78 5.58
CA THR A 173 -5.23 -5.84 4.62
C THR A 173 -5.21 -7.16 3.85
N ILE A 174 -5.36 -8.31 4.56
CA ILE A 174 -5.46 -9.62 3.92
C ILE A 174 -6.67 -9.68 2.98
N MET A 175 -7.82 -9.16 3.38
CA MET A 175 -9.04 -9.17 2.57
C MET A 175 -8.88 -8.35 1.29
N GLY A 176 -8.31 -7.14 1.38
CA GLY A 176 -8.01 -6.33 0.20
C GLY A 176 -7.01 -6.98 -0.76
N MET A 177 -5.98 -7.65 -0.23
CA MET A 177 -5.01 -8.38 -1.04
C MET A 177 -5.61 -9.62 -1.73
N ARG A 178 -6.65 -10.24 -1.15
CA ARG A 178 -7.37 -11.36 -1.80
C ARG A 178 -8.07 -10.93 -3.08
N ASP A 179 -8.60 -9.72 -3.12
CA ASP A 179 -9.29 -9.19 -4.32
C ASP A 179 -8.35 -9.10 -5.54
N VAL A 180 -7.05 -8.97 -5.28
CA VAL A 180 -6.00 -8.84 -6.32
C VAL A 180 -4.99 -10.00 -6.31
N ALA A 181 -5.27 -11.08 -5.61
CA ALA A 181 -4.33 -12.19 -5.35
C ALA A 181 -3.67 -12.77 -6.61
N ASP A 182 -4.40 -12.83 -7.71
CA ASP A 182 -3.90 -13.31 -9.01
C ASP A 182 -2.89 -12.33 -9.60
N ALA A 183 -3.24 -11.04 -9.64
CA ALA A 183 -2.40 -9.98 -10.21
C ALA A 183 -1.06 -9.81 -9.46
N ILE A 184 -1.05 -10.06 -8.14
CA ILE A 184 0.15 -9.95 -7.31
C ILE A 184 0.91 -11.29 -7.15
N GLY A 185 0.42 -12.38 -7.78
CA GLY A 185 1.06 -13.70 -7.73
C GLY A 185 0.95 -14.40 -6.37
N LEU A 186 -0.05 -14.06 -5.55
CA LEU A 186 -0.29 -14.64 -4.22
C LEU A 186 -1.61 -15.44 -4.13
N LYS A 187 -2.10 -15.90 -5.27
CA LYS A 187 -3.26 -16.82 -5.33
C LYS A 187 -2.89 -18.23 -4.84
N GLY A 188 -1.60 -18.55 -4.88
CA GLY A 188 -1.09 -19.89 -4.58
C GLY A 188 -1.19 -20.85 -5.75
N THR A 189 -0.69 -22.06 -5.54
CA THR A 189 -0.86 -23.17 -6.48
C THR A 189 -2.11 -23.95 -6.11
N PRO A 190 -2.95 -24.32 -7.09
CA PRO A 190 -4.12 -25.17 -6.84
C PRO A 190 -3.73 -26.52 -6.27
#